data_8327e30ef3b61f992b7f24cd050567a6
#
_entry.id   8327e30ef3b61f992b7f24cd050567a6
#
_cell.length_a   1.000
_cell.length_b   1.000
_cell.length_c   1.000
_cell.angle_alpha   90.00
_cell.angle_beta   90.00
_cell.angle_gamma   90.00
#
_symmetry.space_group_name_H-M   'P 1'
#
loop_
_entity.id
_entity.type
_entity.pdbx_description
1 polymer ?
#
loop_
_entity_poly.entity_id
_entity_poly.type
_entity_poly.pdbx_seq_one_letter_code
_entity_poly.pdbx_strand_id
1 'polypeptide(L)'
;MIVRNDTLWMAQEAFTSGQAYDRAHWAAYTRHDYAVFNPVHTWIEYINRLLGALLGFPVLLATGWTLVRSKSHPKWALTMVAALLVLGFEAWLGKVVVDGNLIPHQITYHMAGAFALLGLLTAVYRSVSSEWELHALRAEREVEGLEADRRAAYPLFMGLIALLSVQIILGTQVREEVDALVKAFGLYADRSDWVAQLPVGLLVHRSFSLLILALSYYLYRKTAGLGGLKVRAAFVLYALLAETALGAAMYYFAIPRILQPVHLLLSAVSWFLLVDGAFKAWLMLRKG
;
A
#
# COMPACT_ATOMS: atom_id res chain seq x y z
N MET A 1 -27.14 -7.16 -15.78
CA MET A 1 -26.92 -8.14 -14.71
C MET A 1 -28.05 -8.02 -13.72
N ILE A 2 -28.69 -9.13 -13.37
CA ILE A 2 -29.76 -9.18 -12.38
C ILE A 2 -29.52 -10.34 -11.41
N VAL A 3 -30.10 -10.25 -10.20
CA VAL A 3 -30.08 -11.33 -9.20
C VAL A 3 -31.49 -11.92 -9.12
N ARG A 4 -31.60 -13.22 -9.23
CA ARG A 4 -32.85 -13.96 -9.06
C ARG A 4 -32.57 -15.29 -8.37
N ASN A 5 -33.25 -15.56 -7.26
CA ASN A 5 -33.06 -16.77 -6.43
C ASN A 5 -31.57 -16.99 -6.09
N ASP A 6 -30.90 -15.94 -5.58
CA ASP A 6 -29.48 -15.93 -5.21
C ASP A 6 -28.49 -16.24 -6.36
N THR A 7 -28.97 -16.38 -7.59
CA THR A 7 -28.14 -16.57 -8.78
C THR A 7 -27.98 -15.27 -9.53
N LEU A 8 -26.75 -14.97 -9.92
CA LEU A 8 -26.41 -13.82 -10.76
C LEU A 8 -26.61 -14.20 -12.23
N TRP A 9 -27.35 -13.37 -12.96
CA TRP A 9 -27.62 -13.58 -14.38
C TRP A 9 -27.06 -12.41 -15.19
N MET A 10 -26.47 -12.73 -16.34
CA MET A 10 -25.97 -11.74 -17.32
C MET A 10 -26.84 -11.80 -18.58
N ALA A 11 -27.07 -10.63 -19.18
CA ALA A 11 -27.66 -10.59 -20.51
C ALA A 11 -26.71 -11.22 -21.53
N GLN A 12 -27.20 -12.11 -22.35
CA GLN A 12 -26.45 -12.71 -23.46
C GLN A 12 -26.31 -11.72 -24.64
N GLU A 13 -27.29 -10.82 -24.77
CA GLU A 13 -27.33 -9.80 -25.80
C GLU A 13 -27.58 -8.42 -25.20
N ALA A 14 -27.30 -7.37 -25.96
CA ALA A 14 -27.63 -6.02 -25.56
C ALA A 14 -29.18 -5.87 -25.42
N PHE A 15 -29.64 -5.35 -24.29
CA PHE A 15 -31.04 -5.10 -24.04
C PHE A 15 -31.27 -3.65 -23.62
N THR A 16 -32.50 -3.14 -23.87
CA THR A 16 -32.85 -1.79 -23.45
C THR A 16 -33.31 -1.78 -22.00
N SER A 17 -32.92 -0.74 -21.26
CA SER A 17 -33.39 -0.54 -19.88
C SER A 17 -34.89 -0.58 -19.79
N GLY A 18 -35.42 -1.40 -18.90
CA GLY A 18 -36.88 -1.60 -18.72
C GLY A 18 -37.44 -2.86 -19.39
N GLN A 19 -36.64 -3.61 -20.16
CA GLN A 19 -37.08 -4.93 -20.64
C GLN A 19 -37.23 -5.88 -19.45
N ALA A 20 -38.32 -6.66 -19.47
CA ALA A 20 -38.56 -7.69 -18.47
C ALA A 20 -37.49 -8.80 -18.59
N TYR A 21 -37.18 -9.42 -17.45
CA TYR A 21 -36.29 -10.59 -17.45
C TYR A 21 -36.91 -11.71 -18.28
N ASP A 22 -36.16 -12.19 -19.25
CA ASP A 22 -36.49 -13.41 -20.01
C ASP A 22 -35.28 -14.36 -19.95
N ARG A 23 -35.52 -15.58 -19.47
CA ARG A 23 -34.49 -16.61 -19.30
C ARG A 23 -33.78 -16.93 -20.62
N ALA A 24 -34.43 -16.77 -21.77
CA ALA A 24 -33.83 -17.04 -23.08
C ALA A 24 -32.67 -16.09 -23.42
N HIS A 25 -32.69 -14.86 -22.86
CA HIS A 25 -31.67 -13.83 -23.11
C HIS A 25 -30.68 -13.65 -21.97
N TRP A 26 -30.75 -14.50 -20.92
CA TRP A 26 -29.92 -14.38 -19.74
C TRP A 26 -29.26 -15.71 -19.41
N ALA A 27 -27.95 -15.70 -19.15
CA ALA A 27 -27.19 -16.83 -18.68
C ALA A 27 -26.75 -16.62 -17.23
N ALA A 28 -26.60 -17.72 -16.48
CA ALA A 28 -26.01 -17.67 -15.16
C ALA A 28 -24.57 -17.13 -15.24
N TYR A 29 -24.21 -16.23 -14.33
CA TYR A 29 -22.87 -15.70 -14.25
C TYR A 29 -21.95 -16.74 -13.60
N THR A 30 -20.97 -17.25 -14.35
CA THR A 30 -20.11 -18.36 -13.92
C THR A 30 -18.68 -17.96 -13.60
N ARG A 31 -18.31 -16.68 -13.82
CA ARG A 31 -16.92 -16.24 -13.57
C ARG A 31 -16.53 -16.21 -12.10
N HIS A 32 -17.51 -16.19 -11.18
CA HIS A 32 -17.32 -16.18 -9.74
C HIS A 32 -18.25 -17.20 -9.07
N ASP A 33 -18.03 -18.45 -9.33
CA ASP A 33 -18.90 -19.58 -8.90
C ASP A 33 -19.08 -19.69 -7.38
N TYR A 34 -18.19 -19.07 -6.60
CA TYR A 34 -18.22 -19.09 -5.12
C TYR A 34 -18.84 -17.82 -4.51
N ALA A 35 -19.18 -16.81 -5.30
CA ALA A 35 -19.66 -15.54 -4.80
C ALA A 35 -21.16 -15.35 -5.05
N VAL A 36 -21.96 -15.50 -4.00
CA VAL A 36 -23.31 -14.94 -3.96
C VAL A 36 -23.20 -13.42 -4.11
N PHE A 37 -24.07 -12.81 -4.94
CA PHE A 37 -24.08 -11.35 -5.11
C PHE A 37 -24.25 -10.65 -3.77
N ASN A 38 -23.27 -9.79 -3.44
CA ASN A 38 -23.31 -8.96 -2.25
C ASN A 38 -23.21 -7.49 -2.65
N PRO A 39 -24.28 -6.70 -2.50
CA PRO A 39 -24.28 -5.29 -2.90
C PRO A 39 -23.25 -4.46 -2.15
N VAL A 40 -22.95 -4.78 -0.88
CA VAL A 40 -21.92 -4.06 -0.10
C VAL A 40 -20.54 -4.27 -0.69
N HIS A 41 -20.19 -5.51 -1.04
CA HIS A 41 -18.90 -5.82 -1.70
C HIS A 41 -18.79 -5.13 -3.05
N THR A 42 -19.85 -5.14 -3.84
CA THR A 42 -19.89 -4.48 -5.15
C THR A 42 -19.67 -2.96 -5.01
N TRP A 43 -20.30 -2.33 -4.01
CA TRP A 43 -20.09 -0.91 -3.74
C TRP A 43 -18.68 -0.60 -3.26
N ILE A 44 -18.12 -1.41 -2.37
CA ILE A 44 -16.74 -1.23 -1.90
C ILE A 44 -15.76 -1.34 -3.08
N GLU A 45 -15.92 -2.33 -3.95
CA GLU A 45 -15.10 -2.49 -5.16
C GLU A 45 -15.24 -1.29 -6.10
N TYR A 46 -16.47 -0.85 -6.36
CA TYR A 46 -16.73 0.31 -7.22
C TYR A 46 -16.10 1.59 -6.68
N ILE A 47 -16.26 1.86 -5.38
CA ILE A 47 -15.68 3.04 -4.72
C ILE A 47 -14.15 2.97 -4.79
N ASN A 48 -13.56 1.81 -4.54
CA ASN A 48 -12.10 1.63 -4.64
C ASN A 48 -11.59 1.93 -6.05
N ARG A 49 -12.25 1.43 -7.10
CA ARG A 49 -11.91 1.73 -8.50
C ARG A 49 -12.09 3.21 -8.82
N LEU A 50 -13.16 3.84 -8.32
CA LEU A 50 -13.40 5.26 -8.52
C LEU A 50 -12.29 6.12 -7.88
N LEU A 51 -11.88 5.80 -6.66
CA LEU A 51 -10.75 6.49 -5.99
C LEU A 51 -9.45 6.33 -6.77
N GLY A 52 -9.18 5.13 -7.31
CA GLY A 52 -8.04 4.90 -8.19
C GLY A 52 -8.07 5.74 -9.46
N ALA A 53 -9.23 5.83 -10.11
CA ALA A 53 -9.42 6.69 -11.29
C ALA A 53 -9.26 8.18 -10.94
N LEU A 54 -9.83 8.62 -9.81
CA LEU A 54 -9.71 10.00 -9.33
C LEU A 54 -8.26 10.38 -9.02
N LEU A 55 -7.43 9.46 -8.55
CA LEU A 55 -5.99 9.68 -8.36
C LEU A 55 -5.29 9.99 -9.68
N GLY A 56 -5.77 9.47 -10.79
CA GLY A 56 -5.22 9.71 -12.13
C GLY A 56 -5.19 11.18 -12.51
N PHE A 57 -6.21 11.95 -12.15
CA PHE A 57 -6.29 13.38 -12.49
C PHE A 57 -5.17 14.22 -11.86
N PRO A 58 -4.96 14.24 -10.53
CA PRO A 58 -3.87 15.01 -9.93
C PRO A 58 -2.49 14.54 -10.39
N VAL A 59 -2.27 13.24 -10.62
CA VAL A 59 -1.00 12.72 -11.15
C VAL A 59 -0.78 13.22 -12.58
N LEU A 60 -1.79 13.21 -13.43
CA LEU A 60 -1.72 13.73 -14.80
C LEU A 60 -1.42 15.24 -14.82
N LEU A 61 -2.14 16.01 -14.01
CA LEU A 61 -1.92 17.46 -13.87
C LEU A 61 -0.52 17.79 -13.36
N ALA A 62 -0.05 17.07 -12.32
CA ALA A 62 1.30 17.23 -11.79
C ALA A 62 2.37 16.84 -12.83
N THR A 63 2.12 15.78 -13.62
CA THR A 63 3.02 15.41 -14.73
C THR A 63 3.09 16.52 -15.77
N GLY A 64 1.96 17.06 -16.21
CA GLY A 64 1.93 18.21 -17.13
C GLY A 64 2.67 19.41 -16.58
N TRP A 65 2.46 19.75 -15.32
CA TRP A 65 3.14 20.87 -14.64
C TRP A 65 4.67 20.67 -14.59
N THR A 66 5.14 19.46 -14.25
CA THR A 66 6.59 19.15 -14.21
C THR A 66 7.22 19.11 -15.60
N LEU A 67 6.48 18.68 -16.63
CA LEU A 67 6.94 18.69 -18.03
C LEU A 67 7.18 20.12 -18.54
N VAL A 68 6.28 21.04 -18.22
CA VAL A 68 6.49 22.48 -18.57
C VAL A 68 7.76 23.03 -17.92
N ARG A 69 8.13 22.51 -16.74
CA ARG A 69 9.34 22.89 -16.01
C ARG A 69 10.55 22.02 -16.27
N SER A 70 10.48 21.10 -17.22
CA SER A 70 11.51 20.08 -17.47
C SER A 70 12.89 20.65 -17.77
N LYS A 71 12.99 21.84 -18.37
CA LYS A 71 14.27 22.52 -18.59
C LYS A 71 14.97 22.90 -17.30
N SER A 72 14.23 23.35 -16.30
CA SER A 72 14.77 23.76 -14.98
C SER A 72 14.90 22.57 -14.01
N HIS A 73 13.94 21.65 -14.07
CA HIS A 73 13.82 20.52 -13.13
C HIS A 73 13.58 19.18 -13.86
N PRO A 74 14.56 18.69 -14.67
CA PRO A 74 14.36 17.51 -15.48
C PRO A 74 14.07 16.25 -14.66
N LYS A 75 14.60 16.17 -13.44
CA LYS A 75 14.36 15.03 -12.54
C LYS A 75 12.90 14.95 -12.07
N TRP A 76 12.23 16.08 -11.84
CA TRP A 76 10.81 16.08 -11.47
C TRP A 76 9.95 15.53 -12.61
N ALA A 77 10.21 16.02 -13.83
CA ALA A 77 9.49 15.57 -15.01
C ALA A 77 9.68 14.06 -15.24
N LEU A 78 10.93 13.56 -15.16
CA LEU A 78 11.23 12.15 -15.32
C LEU A 78 10.52 11.29 -14.26
N THR A 79 10.58 11.71 -12.99
CA THR A 79 9.96 10.96 -11.89
C THR A 79 8.43 10.96 -12.00
N MET A 80 7.82 12.09 -12.41
CA MET A 80 6.36 12.16 -12.62
C MET A 80 5.90 11.34 -13.83
N VAL A 81 6.67 11.32 -14.93
CA VAL A 81 6.38 10.43 -16.07
C VAL A 81 6.47 8.96 -15.63
N ALA A 82 7.50 8.59 -14.87
CA ALA A 82 7.60 7.24 -14.29
C ALA A 82 6.41 6.91 -13.39
N ALA A 83 6.00 7.83 -12.52
CA ALA A 83 4.82 7.67 -11.66
C ALA A 83 3.52 7.49 -12.48
N LEU A 84 3.35 8.25 -13.57
CA LEU A 84 2.19 8.12 -14.46
C LEU A 84 2.18 6.76 -15.17
N LEU A 85 3.33 6.26 -15.62
CA LEU A 85 3.45 4.94 -16.24
C LEU A 85 3.14 3.83 -15.24
N VAL A 86 3.69 3.92 -14.01
CA VAL A 86 3.39 2.96 -12.93
C VAL A 86 1.91 3.00 -12.58
N LEU A 87 1.28 4.18 -12.49
CA LEU A 87 -0.15 4.31 -12.23
C LEU A 87 -1.00 3.65 -13.34
N GLY A 88 -0.64 3.85 -14.60
CA GLY A 88 -1.30 3.18 -15.74
C GLY A 88 -1.16 1.66 -15.68
N PHE A 89 0.03 1.16 -15.35
CA PHE A 89 0.28 -0.26 -15.13
C PHE A 89 -0.55 -0.81 -13.95
N GLU A 90 -0.63 -0.08 -12.84
CA GLU A 90 -1.43 -0.45 -11.67
C GLU A 90 -2.93 -0.52 -11.99
N ALA A 91 -3.45 0.43 -12.77
CA ALA A 91 -4.83 0.40 -13.23
C ALA A 91 -5.13 -0.84 -14.10
N TRP A 92 -4.21 -1.20 -15.00
CA TRP A 92 -4.30 -2.41 -15.79
C TRP A 92 -4.20 -3.67 -14.91
N LEU A 93 -3.24 -3.71 -14.00
CA LEU A 93 -3.03 -4.86 -13.10
C LEU A 93 -4.23 -5.05 -12.16
N GLY A 94 -4.82 -3.95 -11.64
CA GLY A 94 -6.04 -4.00 -10.84
C GLY A 94 -7.22 -4.63 -11.61
N LYS A 95 -7.34 -4.37 -12.91
CA LYS A 95 -8.30 -5.07 -13.77
C LYS A 95 -7.99 -6.57 -13.86
N VAL A 96 -6.72 -6.93 -14.08
CA VAL A 96 -6.27 -8.34 -14.20
C VAL A 96 -6.53 -9.11 -12.90
N VAL A 97 -6.29 -8.50 -11.72
CA VAL A 97 -6.57 -9.10 -10.41
C VAL A 97 -8.04 -9.48 -10.27
N VAL A 98 -8.95 -8.60 -10.72
CA VAL A 98 -10.40 -8.87 -10.64
C VAL A 98 -10.84 -9.89 -11.69
N ASP A 99 -10.41 -9.74 -12.94
CA ASP A 99 -10.76 -10.68 -14.03
C ASP A 99 -10.21 -12.09 -13.77
N GLY A 100 -9.04 -12.19 -13.14
CA GLY A 100 -8.38 -13.45 -12.79
C GLY A 100 -8.89 -14.10 -11.51
N ASN A 101 -9.88 -13.52 -10.83
CA ASN A 101 -10.44 -14.05 -9.60
C ASN A 101 -9.40 -14.30 -8.49
N LEU A 102 -8.54 -13.30 -8.24
CA LEU A 102 -7.48 -13.35 -7.23
C LEU A 102 -6.51 -14.53 -7.43
N ILE A 103 -5.94 -14.65 -8.64
CA ILE A 103 -4.87 -15.62 -8.89
C ILE A 103 -3.69 -15.33 -7.95
N PRO A 104 -3.05 -16.35 -7.37
CA PRO A 104 -1.89 -16.19 -6.49
C PRO A 104 -0.82 -15.24 -7.10
N HIS A 105 -0.14 -14.49 -6.25
CA HIS A 105 0.89 -13.48 -6.57
C HIS A 105 0.42 -12.22 -7.30
N GLN A 106 -0.77 -12.16 -7.89
CA GLN A 106 -1.27 -10.92 -8.52
C GLN A 106 -1.45 -9.81 -7.49
N ILE A 107 -1.92 -10.14 -6.28
CA ILE A 107 -2.05 -9.20 -5.17
C ILE A 107 -0.67 -8.65 -4.79
N THR A 108 0.34 -9.52 -4.71
CA THR A 108 1.73 -9.11 -4.40
C THR A 108 2.28 -8.13 -5.42
N TYR A 109 2.09 -8.38 -6.72
CA TYR A 109 2.55 -7.46 -7.77
C TYR A 109 1.83 -6.12 -7.72
N HIS A 110 0.50 -6.13 -7.56
CA HIS A 110 -0.30 -4.91 -7.42
C HIS A 110 0.12 -4.10 -6.17
N MET A 111 0.36 -4.76 -5.07
CA MET A 111 0.87 -4.10 -3.86
C MET A 111 2.26 -3.50 -4.07
N ALA A 112 3.19 -4.24 -4.70
CA ALA A 112 4.54 -3.75 -4.96
C ALA A 112 4.53 -2.49 -5.85
N GLY A 113 3.70 -2.48 -6.89
CA GLY A 113 3.54 -1.33 -7.77
C GLY A 113 2.89 -0.14 -7.06
N ALA A 114 1.89 -0.35 -6.21
CA ALA A 114 1.28 0.71 -5.41
C ALA A 114 2.30 1.37 -4.45
N PHE A 115 3.16 0.59 -3.79
CA PHE A 115 4.24 1.12 -2.95
C PHE A 115 5.33 1.82 -3.77
N ALA A 116 5.67 1.32 -4.95
CA ALA A 116 6.58 2.00 -5.87
C ALA A 116 6.00 3.36 -6.31
N LEU A 117 4.72 3.41 -6.67
CA LEU A 117 4.02 4.66 -7.00
C LEU A 117 4.05 5.64 -5.83
N LEU A 118 3.72 5.19 -4.63
CA LEU A 118 3.77 6.00 -3.41
C LEU A 118 5.19 6.56 -3.18
N GLY A 119 6.23 5.74 -3.38
CA GLY A 119 7.63 6.15 -3.30
C GLY A 119 7.99 7.24 -4.31
N LEU A 120 7.60 7.08 -5.58
CA LEU A 120 7.83 8.06 -6.64
C LEU A 120 7.13 9.40 -6.35
N LEU A 121 5.86 9.37 -5.95
CA LEU A 121 5.10 10.56 -5.60
C LEU A 121 5.70 11.28 -4.38
N THR A 122 6.13 10.52 -3.36
CA THR A 122 6.82 11.06 -2.19
C THR A 122 8.15 11.71 -2.57
N ALA A 123 8.93 11.09 -3.47
CA ALA A 123 10.20 11.64 -3.94
C ALA A 123 10.01 12.98 -4.68
N VAL A 124 9.00 13.11 -5.54
CA VAL A 124 8.68 14.39 -6.20
C VAL A 124 8.22 15.42 -5.18
N TYR A 125 7.27 15.06 -4.31
CA TYR A 125 6.79 15.95 -3.25
C TYR A 125 7.94 16.50 -2.42
N ARG A 126 8.85 15.63 -1.98
CA ARG A 126 10.01 16.03 -1.17
C ARG A 126 11.04 16.84 -1.97
N SER A 127 11.21 16.56 -3.25
CA SER A 127 12.12 17.33 -4.11
C SER A 127 11.62 18.77 -4.29
N VAL A 128 10.31 18.96 -4.45
CA VAL A 128 9.68 20.27 -4.54
C VAL A 128 9.71 20.99 -3.19
N SER A 129 9.28 20.32 -2.11
CA SER A 129 9.20 20.92 -0.77
C SER A 129 10.58 21.25 -0.18
N SER A 130 11.64 20.52 -0.57
CA SER A 130 12.99 20.78 -0.08
C SER A 130 13.54 22.15 -0.47
N GLU A 131 13.08 22.73 -1.57
CA GLU A 131 13.46 24.08 -1.98
C GLU A 131 13.00 25.13 -0.95
N TRP A 132 11.86 24.90 -0.30
CA TRP A 132 11.30 25.77 0.73
C TRP A 132 11.89 25.49 2.13
N GLU A 133 12.36 24.27 2.38
CA GLU A 133 12.92 23.83 3.66
C GLU A 133 14.43 24.08 3.79
N LEU A 134 15.12 24.57 2.75
CA LEU A 134 16.59 24.68 2.72
C LEU A 134 17.17 25.44 3.92
N HIS A 135 16.52 26.50 4.39
CA HIS A 135 16.99 27.26 5.55
C HIS A 135 16.93 26.43 6.86
N ALA A 136 15.82 25.74 7.08
CA ALA A 136 15.68 24.86 8.26
C ALA A 136 16.68 23.69 8.23
N LEU A 137 16.91 23.11 7.03
CA LEU A 137 17.90 22.04 6.85
C LEU A 137 19.34 22.51 7.11
N ARG A 138 19.69 23.76 6.78
CA ARG A 138 21.02 24.34 7.08
C ARG A 138 21.21 24.44 8.57
N ALA A 139 20.27 25.01 9.31
CA ALA A 139 20.36 25.13 10.76
C ALA A 139 20.47 23.74 11.45
N GLU A 140 19.72 22.74 10.99
CA GLU A 140 19.85 21.37 11.52
C GLU A 140 21.22 20.71 11.19
N ARG A 141 21.88 21.12 10.10
CA ARG A 141 23.22 20.62 9.71
C ARG A 141 24.35 21.19 10.55
N GLU A 142 24.21 22.41 11.04
CA GLU A 142 25.22 23.14 11.77
C GLU A 142 25.35 22.71 13.23
N VAL A 143 24.46 21.84 13.73
CA VAL A 143 24.58 21.28 15.08
C VAL A 143 25.83 20.40 15.18
N GLU A 144 26.79 20.85 15.97
CA GLU A 144 28.04 20.12 16.21
C GLU A 144 27.84 18.80 16.95
N GLY A 145 28.75 17.85 16.75
CA GLY A 145 28.77 16.56 17.48
C GLY A 145 27.78 15.51 16.98
N LEU A 146 26.96 15.81 15.96
CA LEU A 146 25.94 14.88 15.42
C LEU A 146 26.27 14.32 14.03
N GLU A 147 27.50 14.48 13.52
CA GLU A 147 27.89 14.03 12.20
C GLU A 147 27.74 12.52 12.03
N ALA A 148 28.16 11.73 13.03
CA ALA A 148 28.07 10.28 13.01
C ALA A 148 26.60 9.82 12.95
N ASP A 149 25.70 10.46 13.72
CA ASP A 149 24.28 10.14 13.76
C ASP A 149 23.59 10.54 12.46
N ARG A 150 23.92 11.70 11.88
CA ARG A 150 23.45 12.11 10.54
C ARG A 150 23.86 11.11 9.46
N ARG A 151 25.13 10.66 9.46
CA ARG A 151 25.61 9.65 8.49
C ARG A 151 24.94 8.30 8.66
N ALA A 152 24.59 7.91 9.89
CA ALA A 152 23.92 6.65 10.18
C ALA A 152 22.42 6.69 9.84
N ALA A 153 21.78 7.86 9.90
CA ALA A 153 20.31 7.97 9.71
C ALA A 153 19.84 7.49 8.33
N TYR A 154 20.51 7.92 7.25
CA TYR A 154 20.11 7.55 5.89
C TYR A 154 20.13 6.03 5.63
N PRO A 155 21.24 5.31 5.88
CA PRO A 155 21.25 3.85 5.68
C PRO A 155 20.29 3.11 6.61
N LEU A 156 20.00 3.62 7.80
CA LEU A 156 19.00 3.03 8.69
C LEU A 156 17.58 3.16 8.11
N PHE A 157 17.20 4.35 7.60
CA PHE A 157 15.93 4.51 6.89
C PHE A 157 15.83 3.59 5.67
N MET A 158 16.88 3.52 4.84
CA MET A 158 16.92 2.64 3.66
C MET A 158 16.84 1.16 4.04
N GLY A 159 17.52 0.74 5.10
CA GLY A 159 17.46 -0.62 5.63
C GLY A 159 16.04 -0.97 6.10
N LEU A 160 15.38 -0.05 6.82
CA LEU A 160 13.98 -0.24 7.24
C LEU A 160 13.00 -0.28 6.06
N ILE A 161 13.21 0.52 5.00
CA ILE A 161 12.43 0.44 3.76
C ILE A 161 12.58 -0.94 3.13
N ALA A 162 13.80 -1.46 3.01
CA ALA A 162 14.05 -2.78 2.45
C ALA A 162 13.39 -3.89 3.28
N LEU A 163 13.53 -3.84 4.60
CA LEU A 163 12.92 -4.83 5.51
C LEU A 163 11.38 -4.74 5.51
N LEU A 164 10.82 -3.52 5.48
CA LEU A 164 9.36 -3.36 5.38
C LEU A 164 8.84 -3.86 4.03
N SER A 165 9.60 -3.71 2.93
CA SER A 165 9.23 -4.29 1.63
C SER A 165 9.14 -5.82 1.71
N VAL A 166 10.11 -6.47 2.34
CA VAL A 166 10.08 -7.92 2.58
C VAL A 166 8.88 -8.29 3.46
N GLN A 167 8.64 -7.52 4.52
CA GLN A 167 7.49 -7.74 5.43
C GLN A 167 6.15 -7.65 4.71
N ILE A 168 6.01 -6.68 3.79
CA ILE A 168 4.80 -6.53 2.97
C ILE A 168 4.61 -7.74 2.05
N ILE A 169 5.67 -8.22 1.39
CA ILE A 169 5.62 -9.43 0.56
C ILE A 169 5.19 -10.65 1.39
N LEU A 170 5.77 -10.83 2.58
CA LEU A 170 5.36 -11.90 3.51
C LEU A 170 3.89 -11.75 3.92
N GLY A 171 3.42 -10.52 4.17
CA GLY A 171 2.04 -10.22 4.50
C GLY A 171 1.06 -10.52 3.37
N THR A 172 1.43 -10.26 2.10
CA THR A 172 0.58 -10.62 0.95
C THR A 172 0.46 -12.13 0.80
N GLN A 173 1.51 -12.91 1.08
CA GLN A 173 1.45 -14.38 1.09
C GLN A 173 0.50 -14.90 2.18
N VAL A 174 0.58 -14.36 3.41
CA VAL A 174 -0.38 -14.68 4.47
C VAL A 174 -1.81 -14.34 4.04
N ARG A 175 -2.00 -13.22 3.34
CA ARG A 175 -3.32 -12.83 2.80
C ARG A 175 -3.83 -13.82 1.78
N GLU A 176 -3.00 -14.31 0.86
CA GLU A 176 -3.36 -15.34 -0.13
C GLU A 176 -3.84 -16.64 0.54
N GLU A 177 -3.21 -17.05 1.63
CA GLU A 177 -3.64 -18.22 2.41
C GLU A 177 -5.00 -18.00 3.10
N VAL A 178 -5.23 -16.81 3.66
CA VAL A 178 -6.54 -16.45 4.21
C VAL A 178 -7.62 -16.45 3.13
N ASP A 179 -7.31 -15.97 1.91
CA ASP A 179 -8.25 -16.01 0.78
C ASP A 179 -8.55 -17.45 0.33
N ALA A 180 -7.56 -18.37 0.40
CA ALA A 180 -7.79 -19.78 0.15
C ALA A 180 -8.77 -20.41 1.17
N LEU A 181 -8.65 -20.04 2.45
CA LEU A 181 -9.61 -20.47 3.48
C LEU A 181 -11.01 -19.87 3.23
N VAL A 182 -11.10 -18.61 2.81
CA VAL A 182 -12.39 -18.00 2.43
C VAL A 182 -13.03 -18.75 1.25
N LYS A 183 -12.23 -19.15 0.25
CA LYS A 183 -12.73 -19.94 -0.89
C LYS A 183 -13.21 -21.32 -0.47
N ALA A 184 -12.50 -21.98 0.45
CA ALA A 184 -12.82 -23.34 0.90
C ALA A 184 -14.05 -23.39 1.82
N PHE A 185 -14.17 -22.45 2.76
CA PHE A 185 -15.18 -22.49 3.83
C PHE A 185 -16.29 -21.45 3.69
N GLY A 186 -16.13 -20.50 2.79
CA GLY A 186 -17.07 -19.41 2.60
C GLY A 186 -16.75 -18.16 3.42
N LEU A 187 -17.23 -17.03 2.93
CA LEU A 187 -16.94 -15.70 3.52
C LEU A 187 -17.45 -15.54 4.96
N TYR A 188 -18.56 -16.19 5.30
CA TYR A 188 -19.23 -16.08 6.61
C TYR A 188 -18.94 -17.26 7.53
N ALA A 189 -18.02 -18.18 7.17
CA ALA A 189 -17.61 -19.28 8.00
C ALA A 189 -17.01 -18.80 9.34
N ASP A 190 -17.12 -19.65 10.36
CA ASP A 190 -16.42 -19.46 11.62
C ASP A 190 -14.89 -19.48 11.36
N ARG A 191 -14.19 -18.52 11.93
CA ARG A 191 -12.75 -18.32 11.74
C ARG A 191 -11.93 -18.72 12.96
N SER A 192 -12.56 -19.28 14.01
CA SER A 192 -11.91 -19.62 15.27
C SER A 192 -10.64 -20.46 15.07
N ASP A 193 -10.67 -21.40 14.12
CA ASP A 193 -9.56 -22.33 13.87
C ASP A 193 -8.66 -21.95 12.69
N TRP A 194 -8.94 -20.81 12.03
CA TRP A 194 -8.19 -20.44 10.81
C TRP A 194 -6.72 -20.16 11.08
N VAL A 195 -6.42 -19.53 12.21
CA VAL A 195 -5.03 -19.22 12.59
C VAL A 195 -4.19 -20.48 12.71
N ALA A 196 -4.78 -21.58 13.24
CA ALA A 196 -4.09 -22.87 13.36
C ALA A 196 -3.85 -23.57 12.00
N GLN A 197 -4.64 -23.22 10.98
CA GLN A 197 -4.52 -23.78 9.63
C GLN A 197 -3.55 -22.99 8.73
N LEU A 198 -3.12 -21.79 9.16
CA LEU A 198 -2.19 -20.98 8.38
C LEU A 198 -0.77 -21.57 8.45
N PRO A 199 -0.02 -21.51 7.32
CA PRO A 199 1.32 -22.07 7.24
C PRO A 199 2.34 -21.32 8.10
N VAL A 200 3.54 -21.88 8.21
CA VAL A 200 4.68 -21.29 8.93
C VAL A 200 4.99 -19.84 8.49
N GLY A 201 4.60 -19.47 7.28
CA GLY A 201 4.71 -18.08 6.76
C GLY A 201 4.11 -17.03 7.68
N LEU A 202 2.99 -17.33 8.36
CA LEU A 202 2.40 -16.44 9.37
C LEU A 202 3.37 -16.22 10.55
N LEU A 203 4.03 -17.27 11.03
CA LEU A 203 4.98 -17.16 12.14
C LEU A 203 6.21 -16.37 11.73
N VAL A 204 6.70 -16.55 10.50
CA VAL A 204 7.82 -15.79 9.94
C VAL A 204 7.42 -14.31 9.85
N HIS A 205 6.27 -13.99 9.23
CA HIS A 205 5.76 -12.64 9.13
C HIS A 205 5.62 -11.96 10.50
N ARG A 206 5.03 -12.65 11.48
CA ARG A 206 4.88 -12.15 12.85
C ARG A 206 6.23 -11.88 13.53
N SER A 207 7.17 -12.83 13.44
CA SER A 207 8.47 -12.71 14.11
C SER A 207 9.34 -11.64 13.46
N PHE A 208 9.27 -11.50 12.13
CA PHE A 208 10.01 -10.51 11.38
C PHE A 208 9.57 -9.07 11.71
N SER A 209 8.28 -8.86 12.07
CA SER A 209 7.78 -7.56 12.52
C SER A 209 8.50 -7.06 13.77
N LEU A 210 8.91 -7.94 14.68
CA LEU A 210 9.65 -7.58 15.89
C LEU A 210 11.07 -7.05 15.57
N LEU A 211 11.73 -7.62 14.55
CA LEU A 211 13.02 -7.11 14.07
C LEU A 211 12.87 -5.68 13.53
N ILE A 212 11.86 -5.45 12.69
CA ILE A 212 11.58 -4.12 12.13
C ILE A 212 11.30 -3.12 13.25
N LEU A 213 10.50 -3.51 14.24
CA LEU A 213 10.19 -2.68 15.40
C LEU A 213 11.44 -2.33 16.21
N ALA A 214 12.32 -3.31 16.48
CA ALA A 214 13.58 -3.08 17.20
C ALA A 214 14.51 -2.11 16.45
N LEU A 215 14.62 -2.27 15.13
CA LEU A 215 15.42 -1.37 14.28
C LEU A 215 14.79 0.03 14.17
N SER A 216 13.47 0.16 14.17
CA SER A 216 12.80 1.45 14.18
C SER A 216 13.02 2.19 15.51
N TYR A 217 13.02 1.47 16.62
CA TYR A 217 13.41 2.02 17.92
C TYR A 217 14.89 2.47 17.94
N TYR A 218 15.79 1.67 17.36
CA TYR A 218 17.19 2.05 17.22
C TYR A 218 17.36 3.32 16.38
N LEU A 219 16.63 3.43 15.24
CA LEU A 219 16.60 4.64 14.42
C LEU A 219 16.11 5.86 15.25
N TYR A 220 15.02 5.71 16.01
CA TYR A 220 14.50 6.77 16.88
C TYR A 220 15.56 7.23 17.89
N ARG A 221 16.28 6.31 18.52
CA ARG A 221 17.36 6.62 19.46
C ARG A 221 18.54 7.34 18.78
N LYS A 222 18.92 6.89 17.59
CA LYS A 222 20.02 7.48 16.82
C LYS A 222 19.70 8.88 16.29
N THR A 223 18.44 9.17 16.06
CA THR A 223 18.01 10.50 15.59
C THR A 223 17.67 11.46 16.73
N ALA A 224 17.91 11.13 17.99
CA ALA A 224 17.46 11.87 19.18
C ALA A 224 17.89 13.36 19.17
N GLY A 225 19.08 13.69 18.68
CA GLY A 225 19.58 15.06 18.55
C GLY A 225 19.29 15.73 17.19
N LEU A 226 18.66 15.02 16.27
CA LEU A 226 18.50 15.48 14.87
C LEU A 226 17.09 16.06 14.60
N GLY A 227 16.63 17.01 15.38
CA GLY A 227 15.42 17.83 15.17
C GLY A 227 14.30 17.14 14.37
N GLY A 228 14.14 17.56 13.11
CA GLY A 228 13.09 17.06 12.23
C GLY A 228 13.24 15.58 11.83
N LEU A 229 14.44 14.96 11.89
CA LEU A 229 14.59 13.51 11.70
C LEU A 229 14.09 12.71 12.89
N LYS A 230 14.30 13.21 14.12
CA LYS A 230 13.74 12.61 15.34
C LYS A 230 12.23 12.52 15.27
N VAL A 231 11.58 13.60 14.84
CA VAL A 231 10.11 13.64 14.70
C VAL A 231 9.64 12.56 13.71
N ARG A 232 10.30 12.44 12.56
CA ARG A 232 9.98 11.42 11.55
C ARG A 232 10.21 9.99 12.06
N ALA A 233 11.34 9.76 12.72
CA ALA A 233 11.64 8.46 13.33
C ALA A 233 10.63 8.09 14.44
N ALA A 234 10.15 9.07 15.20
CA ALA A 234 9.08 8.85 16.18
C ALA A 234 7.77 8.44 15.51
N PHE A 235 7.35 9.13 14.44
CA PHE A 235 6.15 8.75 13.69
C PHE A 235 6.27 7.35 13.06
N VAL A 236 7.44 7.00 12.49
CA VAL A 236 7.73 5.65 12.00
C VAL A 236 7.56 4.62 13.12
N LEU A 237 8.19 4.86 14.28
CA LEU A 237 8.11 3.95 15.42
C LEU A 237 6.66 3.75 15.89
N TYR A 238 5.88 4.83 16.04
CA TYR A 238 4.50 4.73 16.48
C TYR A 238 3.59 4.06 15.44
N ALA A 239 3.80 4.32 14.15
CA ALA A 239 3.06 3.65 13.08
C ALA A 239 3.34 2.15 13.05
N LEU A 240 4.61 1.73 13.18
CA LEU A 240 5.01 0.32 13.23
C LEU A 240 4.55 -0.38 14.53
N LEU A 241 4.52 0.34 15.67
CA LEU A 241 3.92 -0.17 16.91
C LEU A 241 2.43 -0.44 16.73
N ALA A 242 1.70 0.51 16.17
CA ALA A 242 0.26 0.36 15.90
C ALA A 242 0.00 -0.79 14.92
N GLU A 243 0.82 -0.91 13.86
CA GLU A 243 0.73 -1.98 12.87
C GLU A 243 1.00 -3.36 13.51
N THR A 244 2.04 -3.47 14.34
CA THR A 244 2.36 -4.70 15.06
C THR A 244 1.26 -5.08 16.05
N ALA A 245 0.72 -4.11 16.79
CA ALA A 245 -0.40 -4.33 17.71
C ALA A 245 -1.66 -4.81 16.96
N LEU A 246 -1.94 -4.22 15.79
CA LEU A 246 -3.07 -4.61 14.96
C LEU A 246 -2.88 -6.02 14.37
N GLY A 247 -1.65 -6.37 13.96
CA GLY A 247 -1.29 -7.72 13.53
C GLY A 247 -1.47 -8.75 14.65
N ALA A 248 -1.06 -8.40 15.87
CA ALA A 248 -1.30 -9.24 17.06
C ALA A 248 -2.81 -9.39 17.34
N ALA A 249 -3.58 -8.30 17.25
CA ALA A 249 -5.04 -8.37 17.39
C ALA A 249 -5.66 -9.30 16.33
N MET A 250 -5.24 -9.22 15.07
CA MET A 250 -5.71 -10.15 14.03
C MET A 250 -5.40 -11.62 14.37
N TYR A 251 -4.21 -11.89 14.92
CA TYR A 251 -3.82 -13.23 15.33
C TYR A 251 -4.72 -13.78 16.45
N TYR A 252 -4.97 -12.99 17.52
CA TYR A 252 -5.73 -13.45 18.68
C TYR A 252 -7.24 -13.43 18.51
N PHE A 253 -7.76 -12.59 17.59
CA PHE A 253 -9.21 -12.46 17.34
C PHE A 253 -9.67 -13.10 16.03
N ALA A 254 -9.01 -14.18 15.57
CA ALA A 254 -9.40 -14.99 14.42
C ALA A 254 -9.56 -14.16 13.12
N ILE A 255 -8.63 -13.26 12.87
CA ILE A 255 -8.48 -12.48 11.63
C ILE A 255 -9.77 -11.69 11.26
N PRO A 256 -10.20 -10.72 12.09
CA PRO A 256 -11.38 -9.91 11.82
C PRO A 256 -11.25 -9.18 10.48
N ARG A 257 -12.32 -9.18 9.68
CA ARG A 257 -12.31 -8.61 8.33
C ARG A 257 -11.97 -7.13 8.30
N ILE A 258 -12.50 -6.36 9.26
CA ILE A 258 -12.31 -4.92 9.33
C ILE A 258 -10.85 -4.52 9.65
N LEU A 259 -10.10 -5.37 10.35
CA LEU A 259 -8.72 -5.08 10.73
C LEU A 259 -7.74 -5.23 9.56
N GLN A 260 -8.06 -6.05 8.55
CA GLN A 260 -7.20 -6.30 7.41
C GLN A 260 -6.91 -5.03 6.57
N PRO A 261 -7.93 -4.26 6.12
CA PRO A 261 -7.68 -3.02 5.38
C PRO A 261 -7.02 -1.94 6.24
N VAL A 262 -7.30 -1.90 7.55
CA VAL A 262 -6.65 -0.94 8.46
C VAL A 262 -5.17 -1.27 8.64
N HIS A 263 -4.80 -2.55 8.77
CA HIS A 263 -3.42 -3.00 8.83
C HIS A 263 -2.65 -2.63 7.55
N LEU A 264 -3.27 -2.86 6.38
CA LEU A 264 -2.70 -2.46 5.10
C LEU A 264 -2.51 -0.95 4.97
N LEU A 265 -3.47 -0.15 5.44
CA LEU A 265 -3.35 1.31 5.44
C LEU A 265 -2.18 1.77 6.33
N LEU A 266 -1.99 1.16 7.51
CA LEU A 266 -0.85 1.47 8.37
C LEU A 266 0.48 1.10 7.72
N SER A 267 0.56 0.01 6.96
CA SER A 267 1.76 -0.34 6.16
C SER A 267 2.09 0.75 5.14
N ALA A 268 1.08 1.29 4.45
CA ALA A 268 1.26 2.38 3.50
C ALA A 268 1.73 3.68 4.19
N VAL A 269 1.17 4.00 5.36
CA VAL A 269 1.61 5.14 6.18
C VAL A 269 3.05 4.95 6.64
N SER A 270 3.41 3.76 7.15
CA SER A 270 4.78 3.43 7.58
C SER A 270 5.78 3.56 6.44
N TRP A 271 5.41 3.06 5.25
CA TRP A 271 6.22 3.22 4.03
C TRP A 271 6.45 4.67 3.67
N PHE A 272 5.39 5.47 3.58
CA PHE A 272 5.47 6.91 3.31
C PHE A 272 6.41 7.62 4.28
N LEU A 273 6.24 7.38 5.59
CA LEU A 273 7.05 8.00 6.64
C LEU A 273 8.54 7.61 6.53
N LEU A 274 8.83 6.35 6.17
CA LEU A 274 10.20 5.88 5.95
C LEU A 274 10.83 6.54 4.73
N VAL A 275 10.12 6.63 3.60
CA VAL A 275 10.62 7.28 2.38
C VAL A 275 10.82 8.78 2.62
N ASP A 276 9.89 9.43 3.31
CA ASP A 276 9.99 10.85 3.70
C ASP A 276 11.21 11.09 4.60
N GLY A 277 11.43 10.24 5.61
CA GLY A 277 12.58 10.30 6.50
C GLY A 277 13.90 10.03 5.79
N ALA A 278 13.94 9.03 4.90
CA ALA A 278 15.11 8.72 4.09
C ALA A 278 15.51 9.90 3.19
N PHE A 279 14.52 10.53 2.56
CA PHE A 279 14.76 11.70 1.71
C PHE A 279 15.32 12.88 2.52
N LYS A 280 14.76 13.18 3.69
CA LYS A 280 15.28 14.23 4.57
C LYS A 280 16.71 13.88 5.04
N ALA A 281 16.98 12.64 5.45
CA ALA A 281 18.30 12.19 5.87
C ALA A 281 19.32 12.35 4.73
N TRP A 282 18.94 11.98 3.50
CA TRP A 282 19.76 12.17 2.31
C TRP A 282 20.07 13.64 2.02
N LEU A 283 19.09 14.54 2.14
CA LEU A 283 19.30 15.99 1.97
C LEU A 283 20.29 16.52 3.00
N MET A 284 20.25 16.02 4.24
CA MET A 284 21.20 16.43 5.29
C MET A 284 22.63 15.97 5.03
N LEU A 285 22.87 14.96 4.19
CA LEU A 285 24.20 14.48 3.81
C LEU A 285 24.77 15.26 2.62
N ARG A 286 23.94 15.88 1.77
CA ARG A 286 24.43 16.64 0.64
C ARG A 286 25.15 17.90 1.14
N LYS A 287 26.42 18.02 0.79
CA LYS A 287 27.15 19.30 0.90
C LYS A 287 26.43 20.28 -0.02
N GLY A 288 26.10 21.45 0.49
CA GLY A 288 25.50 22.55 -0.28
C GLY A 288 26.41 23.04 -1.37
#